data_38316f496755754d5530e8cf4099fb9b
#
_entry.id   38316f496755754d5530e8cf4099fb9b
#
_cell.length_a   1.000
_cell.length_b   1.000
_cell.length_c   1.000
_cell.angle_alpha   90.00
_cell.angle_beta   90.00
_cell.angle_gamma   90.00
#
_symmetry.space_group_name_H-M   'P 1'
#
loop_
_entity.id
_entity.type
_entity.pdbx_description
1 polymer ?
#
loop_
_entity_poly.entity_id
_entity_poly.type
_entity_poly.pdbx_seq_one_letter_code
_entity_poly.pdbx_strand_id
1 'polypeptide(L)'
;MIHYLRYCCAMLFALFSFLLATPLSAQAQTREAYVSQSADETTLTFYYDALRATRTGTTWGIEETKSVIFDGTFPGWAGTSLEVDTTTTRVVFDASFRDFRPTTTAKWFYDCKALKQIEGMEYLNTSEVKDMSKMFYGCSALTSLDLKNFNTQNVTNMKGMFRRCSALTSLDLQHFNTQNVTDMRIMFDDCKALKTLDLQNFNTQNVTDMYGMFWNCAALTSLDLQHFNTQNVIEMSLMFAHCLALTSLDVQNFNTQKVTNMFWMFHSCSALTSLDVQNFNTQNVTDMSGMFAQCSALTSLDVQNFNTQNVTDMSG
;
A
#
# COMPACT_ATOMS: atom_id res chain seq x y z
N MET A 1 78.87 -10.11 -29.14
CA MET A 1 78.19 -9.37 -28.06
C MET A 1 76.93 -8.60 -28.52
N ILE A 2 77.01 -8.04 -29.75
CA ILE A 2 75.85 -7.20 -30.25
C ILE A 2 74.62 -8.03 -30.65
N HIS A 3 74.74 -9.27 -31.06
CA HIS A 3 73.64 -10.15 -31.43
C HIS A 3 72.79 -10.63 -30.19
N TYR A 4 73.45 -10.88 -29.07
CA TYR A 4 72.72 -11.28 -27.83
C TYR A 4 71.92 -10.17 -27.24
N LEU A 5 72.35 -8.92 -27.37
CA LEU A 5 71.61 -7.75 -26.88
C LEU A 5 70.31 -7.52 -27.65
N ARG A 6 70.25 -7.79 -28.96
CA ARG A 6 69.03 -7.65 -29.78
C ARG A 6 68.01 -8.73 -29.47
N TYR A 7 68.38 -9.94 -29.11
CA TYR A 7 67.47 -11.00 -28.72
C TYR A 7 66.86 -10.75 -27.31
N CYS A 8 67.66 -10.23 -26.37
CA CYS A 8 67.15 -9.88 -25.05
C CYS A 8 66.14 -8.69 -25.11
N CYS A 9 66.40 -7.67 -25.93
CA CYS A 9 65.39 -6.54 -26.11
C CYS A 9 64.16 -7.04 -26.83
N ALA A 10 64.25 -7.95 -27.81
CA ALA A 10 63.02 -8.46 -28.46
C ALA A 10 62.18 -9.36 -27.55
N MET A 11 62.82 -10.17 -26.67
CA MET A 11 62.07 -10.95 -25.66
C MET A 11 61.48 -10.09 -24.56
N LEU A 12 62.13 -9.02 -24.12
CA LEU A 12 61.56 -8.07 -23.15
C LEU A 12 60.38 -7.30 -23.75
N PHE A 13 60.41 -6.92 -25.03
CA PHE A 13 59.25 -6.28 -25.69
C PHE A 13 58.10 -7.26 -25.90
N ALA A 14 58.35 -8.53 -26.20
CA ALA A 14 57.29 -9.53 -26.32
C ALA A 14 56.67 -9.88 -24.96
N LEU A 15 57.45 -9.90 -23.87
CA LEU A 15 56.94 -10.06 -22.51
C LEU A 15 56.12 -8.83 -22.01
N PHE A 16 56.53 -7.63 -22.41
CA PHE A 16 55.80 -6.43 -22.05
C PHE A 16 54.50 -6.25 -22.84
N SER A 17 54.45 -6.69 -24.09
CA SER A 17 53.20 -6.70 -24.89
C SER A 17 52.24 -7.82 -24.46
N PHE A 18 52.72 -8.91 -23.87
CA PHE A 18 51.83 -9.93 -23.29
C PHE A 18 51.24 -9.54 -21.92
N LEU A 19 51.95 -8.67 -21.16
CA LEU A 19 51.43 -8.12 -19.89
C LEU A 19 50.39 -7.03 -20.09
N LEU A 20 50.31 -6.42 -21.29
CA LEU A 20 49.27 -5.41 -21.63
C LEU A 20 48.05 -6.03 -22.32
N ALA A 21 48.08 -7.32 -22.61
CA ALA A 21 46.96 -8.06 -23.23
C ALA A 21 46.30 -9.08 -22.29
N THR A 22 46.41 -8.88 -20.98
CA THR A 22 45.40 -9.47 -20.10
C THR A 22 44.10 -8.78 -20.43
N PRO A 23 43.06 -9.48 -20.95
CA PRO A 23 41.76 -8.86 -21.02
C PRO A 23 41.47 -8.39 -19.60
N LEU A 24 41.23 -7.08 -19.39
CA LEU A 24 40.53 -6.63 -18.22
C LEU A 24 39.36 -7.60 -18.18
N SER A 25 39.36 -8.54 -17.25
CA SER A 25 38.21 -9.36 -16.99
C SER A 25 37.12 -8.32 -16.73
N ALA A 26 36.23 -8.18 -17.68
CA ALA A 26 35.02 -7.39 -17.46
C ALA A 26 34.40 -8.05 -16.24
N GLN A 27 34.67 -7.47 -15.08
CA GLN A 27 34.05 -7.91 -13.85
C GLN A 27 32.58 -7.78 -14.18
N ALA A 28 31.88 -8.90 -14.32
CA ALA A 28 30.47 -8.89 -14.66
C ALA A 28 29.82 -7.97 -13.64
N GLN A 29 29.46 -6.78 -14.09
CA GLN A 29 28.91 -5.75 -13.24
C GLN A 29 27.62 -6.33 -12.68
N THR A 30 27.57 -6.57 -11.37
CA THR A 30 26.43 -7.21 -10.71
C THR A 30 25.21 -6.34 -10.86
N ARG A 31 24.11 -6.94 -11.32
CA ARG A 31 22.81 -6.25 -11.38
C ARG A 31 22.38 -5.87 -9.96
N GLU A 32 21.87 -4.66 -9.80
CA GLU A 32 21.29 -4.17 -8.56
C GLU A 32 19.92 -3.55 -8.84
N ALA A 33 19.03 -3.58 -7.85
CA ALA A 33 17.76 -2.88 -7.92
C ALA A 33 17.90 -1.47 -7.35
N TYR A 34 17.45 -0.47 -8.10
CA TYR A 34 17.57 0.93 -7.71
C TYR A 34 16.50 1.80 -8.37
N VAL A 35 16.31 2.99 -7.82
CA VAL A 35 15.44 4.05 -8.35
C VAL A 35 16.30 5.19 -8.83
N SER A 36 15.96 5.76 -9.98
CA SER A 36 16.59 6.97 -10.53
C SER A 36 15.54 8.06 -10.70
N GLN A 37 15.84 9.26 -10.23
CA GLN A 37 15.02 10.44 -10.43
C GLN A 37 15.51 11.23 -11.64
N SER A 38 14.58 11.69 -12.48
CA SER A 38 14.90 12.58 -13.61
C SER A 38 15.48 13.91 -13.12
N ALA A 39 16.22 14.61 -13.99
CA ALA A 39 16.87 15.87 -13.65
C ALA A 39 15.88 16.99 -13.29
N ASP A 40 14.64 16.93 -13.77
CA ASP A 40 13.54 17.85 -13.44
C ASP A 40 12.73 17.38 -12.21
N GLU A 41 13.17 16.30 -11.56
CA GLU A 41 12.57 15.69 -10.37
C GLU A 41 11.12 15.18 -10.56
N THR A 42 10.61 15.12 -11.79
CA THR A 42 9.20 14.76 -12.05
C THR A 42 8.95 13.28 -12.24
N THR A 43 10.00 12.48 -12.54
CA THR A 43 9.89 11.06 -12.84
C THR A 43 10.82 10.21 -11.98
N LEU A 44 10.27 9.18 -11.36
CA LEU A 44 11.02 8.10 -10.73
C LEU A 44 11.01 6.87 -11.64
N THR A 45 12.18 6.32 -11.96
CA THR A 45 12.30 5.10 -12.75
C THR A 45 12.99 3.99 -11.97
N PHE A 46 12.36 2.83 -11.90
CA PHE A 46 12.84 1.64 -11.19
C PHE A 46 13.57 0.73 -12.17
N TYR A 47 14.81 0.36 -11.84
CA TYR A 47 15.69 -0.48 -12.66
C TYR A 47 16.21 -1.69 -11.88
N TYR A 48 16.51 -2.77 -12.60
CA TYR A 48 17.32 -3.89 -12.10
C TYR A 48 18.37 -4.24 -13.13
N ASP A 49 19.46 -3.49 -13.14
CA ASP A 49 20.57 -3.64 -14.08
C ASP A 49 21.91 -3.29 -13.42
N ALA A 50 22.98 -3.23 -14.20
CA ALA A 50 24.33 -2.90 -13.77
C ALA A 50 24.72 -1.45 -14.13
N LEU A 51 23.76 -0.57 -14.42
CA LEU A 51 24.01 0.75 -15.01
C LEU A 51 23.81 1.92 -14.03
N ARG A 52 23.55 1.67 -12.74
CA ARG A 52 23.27 2.71 -11.75
C ARG A 52 24.29 3.85 -11.76
N ALA A 53 25.60 3.50 -11.80
CA ALA A 53 26.69 4.51 -11.79
C ALA A 53 26.75 5.38 -13.05
N THR A 54 26.05 5.01 -14.13
CA THR A 54 26.01 5.75 -15.40
C THR A 54 24.76 6.63 -15.52
N ARG A 55 23.79 6.49 -14.59
CA ARG A 55 22.56 7.30 -14.61
C ARG A 55 22.85 8.75 -14.24
N THR A 56 22.16 9.66 -14.90
CA THR A 56 22.18 11.08 -14.56
C THR A 56 21.06 11.37 -13.54
N GLY A 57 21.32 12.27 -12.60
CA GLY A 57 20.37 12.60 -11.54
C GLY A 57 20.60 11.80 -10.25
N THR A 58 19.66 11.93 -9.31
CA THR A 58 19.73 11.24 -8.02
C THR A 58 19.32 9.79 -8.17
N THR A 59 20.06 8.87 -7.54
CA THR A 59 19.71 7.44 -7.51
C THR A 59 19.75 6.93 -6.08
N TRP A 60 18.83 5.99 -5.77
CA TRP A 60 18.76 5.27 -4.50
C TRP A 60 18.74 3.77 -4.77
N GLY A 61 19.54 2.99 -4.04
CA GLY A 61 19.36 1.53 -4.02
C GLY A 61 18.01 1.17 -3.42
N ILE A 62 17.44 0.04 -3.82
CA ILE A 62 16.08 -0.34 -3.39
C ILE A 62 15.97 -0.52 -1.87
N GLU A 63 17.08 -0.85 -1.20
CA GLU A 63 17.15 -1.00 0.26
C GLU A 63 17.57 0.29 0.97
N GLU A 64 17.89 1.36 0.23
CA GLU A 64 18.26 2.62 0.85
C GLU A 64 17.05 3.30 1.47
N THR A 65 17.16 3.64 2.74
CA THR A 65 16.07 4.22 3.53
C THR A 65 16.49 5.51 4.20
N LYS A 66 15.50 6.35 4.50
CA LYS A 66 15.61 7.51 5.37
C LYS A 66 14.72 7.33 6.59
N SER A 67 15.18 7.79 7.76
CA SER A 67 14.46 7.66 9.02
C SER A 67 13.84 8.98 9.43
N VAL A 68 12.60 8.92 9.91
CA VAL A 68 11.89 10.06 10.50
C VAL A 68 11.61 9.75 11.95
N ILE A 69 11.98 10.67 12.86
CA ILE A 69 11.76 10.51 14.31
C ILE A 69 10.26 10.29 14.57
N PHE A 70 9.93 9.25 15.33
CA PHE A 70 8.57 8.81 15.69
C PHE A 70 7.70 8.24 14.54
N ASP A 71 8.16 8.25 13.26
CA ASP A 71 7.37 7.73 12.12
C ASP A 71 8.06 6.56 11.39
N GLY A 72 9.28 6.23 11.81
CA GLY A 72 10.04 5.08 11.33
C GLY A 72 10.76 5.34 10.01
N THR A 73 10.99 4.26 9.24
CA THR A 73 11.79 4.30 8.02
C THR A 73 10.92 4.41 6.78
N PHE A 74 11.46 5.10 5.76
CA PHE A 74 10.88 5.29 4.44
C PHE A 74 11.92 4.96 3.38
N PRO A 75 11.53 4.49 2.18
CA PRO A 75 12.43 4.41 1.04
C PRO A 75 13.09 5.77 0.76
N GLY A 76 14.34 5.76 0.31
CA GLY A 76 15.11 6.98 0.08
C GLY A 76 14.43 7.99 -0.85
N TRP A 77 13.69 7.48 -1.84
CA TRP A 77 12.99 8.27 -2.86
C TRP A 77 11.57 8.69 -2.48
N ALA A 78 10.94 8.06 -1.49
CA ALA A 78 9.53 8.35 -1.14
C ALA A 78 9.40 9.64 -0.34
N GLY A 79 8.20 10.22 -0.33
CA GLY A 79 7.82 11.24 0.64
C GLY A 79 7.86 10.71 2.07
N THR A 80 7.70 11.59 3.04
CA THR A 80 7.59 11.24 4.47
C THR A 80 6.46 12.04 5.11
N SER A 81 6.14 11.79 6.37
CA SER A 81 5.17 12.58 7.11
C SER A 81 5.59 14.05 7.28
N LEU A 82 6.89 14.35 7.21
CA LEU A 82 7.45 15.71 7.35
C LEU A 82 7.81 16.36 6.01
N GLU A 83 8.17 15.54 5.02
CA GLU A 83 8.60 15.97 3.69
C GLU A 83 7.76 15.28 2.63
N VAL A 84 6.68 15.92 2.22
CA VAL A 84 5.80 15.42 1.14
C VAL A 84 6.47 15.61 -0.21
N ASP A 85 6.35 14.58 -1.07
CA ASP A 85 6.74 14.71 -2.47
C ASP A 85 5.61 15.38 -3.27
N THR A 86 5.88 16.59 -3.75
CA THR A 86 4.96 17.38 -4.58
C THR A 86 5.44 17.54 -6.01
N THR A 87 6.57 16.94 -6.38
CA THR A 87 7.23 17.07 -7.69
C THR A 87 7.06 15.82 -8.56
N THR A 88 7.16 14.63 -8.00
CA THR A 88 7.00 13.38 -8.75
C THR A 88 5.58 13.24 -9.29
N THR A 89 5.44 13.36 -10.62
CA THR A 89 4.16 13.20 -11.32
C THR A 89 4.02 11.87 -12.02
N ARG A 90 5.15 11.16 -12.24
CA ARG A 90 5.23 9.92 -13.01
C ARG A 90 6.19 8.93 -12.36
N VAL A 91 5.80 7.67 -12.39
CA VAL A 91 6.65 6.52 -12.02
C VAL A 91 6.74 5.58 -13.21
N VAL A 92 7.91 5.00 -13.44
CA VAL A 92 8.15 4.01 -14.51
C VAL A 92 8.87 2.79 -13.90
N PHE A 93 8.32 1.61 -14.10
CA PHE A 93 9.08 0.38 -13.92
C PHE A 93 9.68 0.00 -15.27
N ASP A 94 11.01 0.06 -15.38
CA ASP A 94 11.72 -0.38 -16.58
C ASP A 94 11.59 -1.90 -16.78
N ALA A 95 11.66 -2.37 -18.02
CA ALA A 95 11.54 -3.79 -18.34
C ALA A 95 12.60 -4.66 -17.64
N SER A 96 13.76 -4.10 -17.26
CA SER A 96 14.79 -4.79 -16.48
C SER A 96 14.30 -5.19 -15.10
N PHE A 97 13.34 -4.45 -14.51
CA PHE A 97 12.82 -4.68 -13.16
C PHE A 97 12.03 -5.99 -13.01
N ARG A 98 11.59 -6.60 -14.14
CA ARG A 98 10.82 -7.87 -14.14
C ARG A 98 11.50 -9.03 -13.41
N ASP A 99 12.83 -9.03 -13.37
CA ASP A 99 13.60 -10.09 -12.74
C ASP A 99 13.87 -9.86 -11.25
N PHE A 100 13.58 -8.66 -10.75
CA PHE A 100 13.69 -8.36 -9.33
C PHE A 100 12.46 -8.84 -8.56
N ARG A 101 12.68 -9.29 -7.33
CA ARG A 101 11.65 -9.81 -6.41
C ARG A 101 11.74 -9.06 -5.09
N PRO A 102 11.06 -7.92 -4.93
CA PRO A 102 11.04 -7.22 -3.65
C PRO A 102 10.32 -8.08 -2.58
N THR A 103 10.79 -8.01 -1.36
CA THR A 103 10.12 -8.63 -0.20
C THR A 103 9.15 -7.67 0.48
N THR A 104 9.27 -6.38 0.18
CA THR A 104 8.36 -5.32 0.65
C THR A 104 8.21 -4.24 -0.42
N THR A 105 7.02 -3.67 -0.50
CA THR A 105 6.72 -2.44 -1.23
C THR A 105 6.14 -1.38 -0.29
N ALA A 106 6.30 -1.60 1.03
CA ALA A 106 5.79 -0.68 2.04
C ALA A 106 6.31 0.75 1.81
N LYS A 107 5.38 1.71 1.80
CA LYS A 107 5.67 3.14 1.65
C LYS A 107 6.38 3.55 0.34
N TRP A 108 6.39 2.73 -0.71
CA TRP A 108 7.16 3.04 -1.93
C TRP A 108 6.75 4.37 -2.59
N PHE A 109 5.48 4.75 -2.51
CA PHE A 109 4.95 6.00 -3.05
C PHE A 109 4.26 6.83 -1.96
N TYR A 110 4.78 6.73 -0.72
CA TYR A 110 4.22 7.44 0.42
C TYR A 110 4.26 8.95 0.20
N ASP A 111 3.10 9.60 0.32
CA ASP A 111 2.88 11.04 0.15
C ASP A 111 3.46 11.64 -1.16
N CYS A 112 3.49 10.84 -2.24
CA CYS A 112 3.72 11.35 -3.60
C CYS A 112 2.44 12.04 -4.10
N LYS A 113 2.18 13.26 -3.58
CA LYS A 113 0.88 13.95 -3.78
C LYS A 113 0.61 14.36 -5.22
N ALA A 114 1.67 14.62 -6.00
CA ALA A 114 1.57 15.00 -7.41
C ALA A 114 1.51 13.81 -8.37
N LEU A 115 1.68 12.58 -7.88
CA LEU A 115 1.74 11.37 -8.71
C LEU A 115 0.42 11.15 -9.45
N LYS A 116 0.48 11.14 -10.78
CA LYS A 116 -0.67 10.96 -11.68
C LYS A 116 -0.65 9.64 -12.43
N GLN A 117 0.54 9.10 -12.70
CA GLN A 117 0.71 7.97 -13.60
C GLN A 117 1.82 7.03 -13.12
N ILE A 118 1.55 5.74 -13.21
CA ILE A 118 2.54 4.67 -13.00
C ILE A 118 2.51 3.78 -14.25
N GLU A 119 3.66 3.64 -14.91
CA GLU A 119 3.85 2.84 -16.11
C GLU A 119 4.69 1.60 -15.82
N GLY A 120 4.52 0.54 -16.61
CA GLY A 120 5.33 -0.67 -16.48
C GLY A 120 5.01 -1.49 -15.23
N MET A 121 3.82 -1.34 -14.62
CA MET A 121 3.41 -2.13 -13.44
C MET A 121 3.49 -3.65 -13.67
N GLU A 122 3.42 -4.10 -14.92
CA GLU A 122 3.62 -5.49 -15.31
C GLU A 122 5.05 -6.00 -15.08
N TYR A 123 6.01 -5.09 -14.88
CA TYR A 123 7.40 -5.43 -14.53
C TYR A 123 7.66 -5.44 -13.03
N LEU A 124 6.70 -4.99 -12.21
CA LEU A 124 6.78 -5.13 -10.75
C LEU A 124 6.29 -6.52 -10.33
N ASN A 125 7.21 -7.42 -10.02
CA ASN A 125 6.86 -8.75 -9.54
C ASN A 125 6.69 -8.75 -8.01
N THR A 126 5.45 -8.89 -7.56
CA THR A 126 5.11 -8.85 -6.12
C THR A 126 5.01 -10.24 -5.46
N SER A 127 5.43 -11.31 -6.14
CA SER A 127 5.24 -12.68 -5.65
C SER A 127 5.90 -13.00 -4.30
N GLU A 128 6.93 -12.25 -3.90
CA GLU A 128 7.63 -12.43 -2.61
C GLU A 128 7.29 -11.33 -1.59
N VAL A 129 6.44 -10.38 -1.96
CA VAL A 129 6.06 -9.27 -1.09
C VAL A 129 5.21 -9.75 0.08
N LYS A 130 5.61 -9.39 1.30
CA LYS A 130 4.90 -9.66 2.56
C LYS A 130 4.24 -8.42 3.14
N ASP A 131 4.79 -7.24 2.87
CA ASP A 131 4.30 -5.96 3.39
C ASP A 131 4.06 -4.96 2.26
N MET A 132 2.78 -4.58 2.07
CA MET A 132 2.32 -3.54 1.13
C MET A 132 1.78 -2.31 1.89
N SER A 133 2.06 -2.21 3.20
CA SER A 133 1.49 -1.14 4.01
C SER A 133 1.87 0.24 3.47
N LYS A 134 0.87 1.11 3.40
CA LYS A 134 1.04 2.51 2.97
C LYS A 134 1.71 2.68 1.59
N MET A 135 1.68 1.66 0.70
CA MET A 135 2.38 1.72 -0.60
C MET A 135 1.99 2.95 -1.41
N PHE A 136 0.70 3.29 -1.48
CA PHE A 136 0.16 4.45 -2.20
C PHE A 136 -0.43 5.51 -1.26
N TYR A 137 -0.05 5.48 0.02
CA TYR A 137 -0.56 6.45 1.00
C TYR A 137 -0.33 7.89 0.52
N GLY A 138 -1.39 8.69 0.47
CA GLY A 138 -1.30 10.11 0.13
C GLY A 138 -1.07 10.43 -1.34
N CYS A 139 -1.15 9.44 -2.27
CA CYS A 139 -1.12 9.69 -3.71
C CYS A 139 -2.42 10.38 -4.17
N SER A 140 -2.61 11.62 -3.71
CA SER A 140 -3.90 12.32 -3.81
C SER A 140 -4.29 12.77 -5.22
N ALA A 141 -3.32 12.83 -6.17
CA ALA A 141 -3.59 13.15 -7.57
C ALA A 141 -3.80 11.91 -8.46
N LEU A 142 -3.63 10.69 -7.92
CA LEU A 142 -3.75 9.44 -8.67
C LEU A 142 -5.23 9.14 -8.90
N THR A 143 -5.67 9.10 -10.17
CA THR A 143 -7.08 8.89 -10.54
C THR A 143 -7.41 7.45 -10.92
N SER A 144 -6.41 6.67 -11.32
CA SER A 144 -6.52 5.26 -11.68
C SER A 144 -5.23 4.51 -11.38
N LEU A 145 -5.33 3.19 -11.20
CA LEU A 145 -4.19 2.34 -10.88
C LEU A 145 -4.42 0.94 -11.46
N ASP A 146 -3.48 0.46 -12.29
CA ASP A 146 -3.51 -0.91 -12.84
C ASP A 146 -2.79 -1.87 -11.90
N LEU A 147 -3.54 -2.74 -11.21
CA LEU A 147 -3.05 -3.72 -10.24
C LEU A 147 -3.22 -5.17 -10.71
N LYS A 148 -3.60 -5.39 -11.99
CA LYS A 148 -3.95 -6.73 -12.50
C LYS A 148 -2.83 -7.77 -12.37
N ASN A 149 -1.56 -7.32 -12.33
CA ASN A 149 -0.38 -8.20 -12.20
C ASN A 149 0.11 -8.38 -10.76
N PHE A 150 -0.59 -7.79 -9.77
CA PHE A 150 -0.20 -7.94 -8.37
C PHE A 150 -0.49 -9.36 -7.87
N ASN A 151 0.54 -10.05 -7.43
CA ASN A 151 0.41 -11.29 -6.68
C ASN A 151 0.49 -10.95 -5.19
N THR A 152 -0.63 -11.10 -4.48
CA THR A 152 -0.74 -10.76 -3.05
C THR A 152 -0.82 -11.99 -2.14
N GLN A 153 -0.59 -13.20 -2.68
CA GLN A 153 -0.75 -14.45 -1.92
C GLN A 153 0.12 -14.54 -0.65
N ASN A 154 1.28 -13.86 -0.63
CA ASN A 154 2.21 -13.87 0.50
C ASN A 154 2.08 -12.63 1.39
N VAL A 155 1.18 -11.70 1.05
CA VAL A 155 1.02 -10.44 1.79
C VAL A 155 0.29 -10.69 3.10
N THR A 156 0.86 -10.16 4.18
CA THR A 156 0.30 -10.23 5.53
C THR A 156 -0.16 -8.88 6.07
N ASN A 157 0.33 -7.78 5.47
CA ASN A 157 0.08 -6.41 5.91
C ASN A 157 -0.31 -5.52 4.73
N MET A 158 -1.55 -4.99 4.75
CA MET A 158 -2.10 -4.04 3.77
C MET A 158 -2.56 -2.73 4.44
N LYS A 159 -2.08 -2.46 5.68
CA LYS A 159 -2.45 -1.26 6.42
C LYS A 159 -2.25 0.01 5.60
N GLY A 160 -3.34 0.77 5.40
CA GLY A 160 -3.32 2.07 4.74
C GLY A 160 -2.79 2.05 3.31
N MET A 161 -2.87 0.92 2.59
CA MET A 161 -2.26 0.78 1.25
C MET A 161 -2.71 1.87 0.29
N PHE A 162 -3.99 2.26 0.32
CA PHE A 162 -4.58 3.30 -0.53
C PHE A 162 -5.06 4.52 0.26
N ARG A 163 -4.67 4.63 1.54
CA ARG A 163 -5.11 5.73 2.40
C ARG A 163 -4.81 7.08 1.75
N ARG A 164 -5.79 8.01 1.75
CA ARG A 164 -5.69 9.35 1.14
C ARG A 164 -5.42 9.39 -0.36
N CYS A 165 -5.77 8.32 -1.10
CA CYS A 165 -5.86 8.37 -2.56
C CYS A 165 -7.17 9.08 -2.96
N SER A 166 -7.28 10.38 -2.63
CA SER A 166 -8.56 11.09 -2.63
C SER A 166 -9.15 11.36 -4.01
N ALA A 167 -8.35 11.28 -5.09
CA ALA A 167 -8.83 11.40 -6.48
C ALA A 167 -9.14 10.06 -7.14
N LEU A 168 -8.85 8.93 -6.49
CA LEU A 168 -9.06 7.60 -7.05
C LEU A 168 -10.55 7.28 -7.14
N THR A 169 -11.06 7.04 -8.36
CA THR A 169 -12.50 6.86 -8.60
C THR A 169 -12.95 5.41 -8.63
N SER A 170 -12.03 4.50 -8.93
CA SER A 170 -12.24 3.05 -8.96
C SER A 170 -10.94 2.30 -8.72
N LEU A 171 -11.04 1.07 -8.23
CA LEU A 171 -9.94 0.12 -8.06
C LEU A 171 -10.40 -1.26 -8.52
N ASP A 172 -9.60 -1.90 -9.36
CA ASP A 172 -9.77 -3.32 -9.68
C ASP A 172 -8.89 -4.16 -8.73
N LEU A 173 -9.54 -4.88 -7.81
CA LEU A 173 -8.91 -5.73 -6.81
C LEU A 173 -9.28 -7.22 -6.99
N GLN A 174 -9.85 -7.60 -8.14
CA GLN A 174 -10.34 -8.97 -8.40
C GLN A 174 -9.23 -10.03 -8.28
N HIS A 175 -7.97 -9.63 -8.50
CA HIS A 175 -6.81 -10.53 -8.42
C HIS A 175 -6.17 -10.58 -7.02
N PHE A 176 -6.66 -9.80 -6.06
CA PHE A 176 -6.11 -9.79 -4.71
C PHE A 176 -6.49 -11.06 -3.95
N ASN A 177 -5.47 -11.80 -3.51
CA ASN A 177 -5.61 -12.87 -2.55
C ASN A 177 -5.24 -12.35 -1.15
N THR A 178 -6.22 -12.21 -0.28
CA THR A 178 -6.03 -11.65 1.07
C THR A 178 -6.04 -12.69 2.19
N GLN A 179 -6.00 -14.00 1.85
CA GLN A 179 -6.11 -15.08 2.82
C GLN A 179 -5.08 -15.03 3.97
N ASN A 180 -3.89 -14.44 3.72
CA ASN A 180 -2.82 -14.33 4.72
C ASN A 180 -2.76 -12.95 5.38
N VAL A 181 -3.63 -12.01 4.99
CA VAL A 181 -3.62 -10.66 5.54
C VAL A 181 -4.21 -10.64 6.94
N THR A 182 -3.49 -9.99 7.86
CA THR A 182 -3.89 -9.83 9.27
C THR A 182 -4.21 -8.38 9.63
N ASP A 183 -3.67 -7.42 8.90
CA ASP A 183 -3.85 -5.97 9.14
C ASP A 183 -4.38 -5.27 7.89
N MET A 184 -5.64 -4.79 7.95
CA MET A 184 -6.31 -4.01 6.91
C MET A 184 -6.73 -2.62 7.42
N ARG A 185 -6.18 -2.17 8.56
CA ARG A 185 -6.52 -0.85 9.12
C ARG A 185 -6.37 0.25 8.10
N ILE A 186 -7.36 1.16 8.07
CA ILE A 186 -7.33 2.36 7.25
C ILE A 186 -6.94 2.11 5.76
N MET A 187 -7.25 0.91 5.22
CA MET A 187 -6.79 0.53 3.87
C MET A 187 -7.29 1.50 2.80
N PHE A 188 -8.55 1.93 2.92
CA PHE A 188 -9.21 2.86 1.98
C PHE A 188 -9.60 4.19 2.64
N ASP A 189 -9.09 4.47 3.86
CA ASP A 189 -9.40 5.73 4.55
C ASP A 189 -9.09 6.94 3.67
N ASP A 190 -10.03 7.88 3.64
CA ASP A 190 -9.93 9.15 2.89
C ASP A 190 -9.86 8.97 1.35
N CYS A 191 -10.34 7.82 0.80
CA CYS A 191 -10.56 7.61 -0.63
C CYS A 191 -11.88 8.29 -1.07
N LYS A 192 -11.92 9.63 -0.99
CA LYS A 192 -13.15 10.44 -1.07
C LYS A 192 -13.91 10.33 -2.39
N ALA A 193 -13.20 10.08 -3.51
CA ALA A 193 -13.82 10.00 -4.84
C ALA A 193 -14.22 8.58 -5.24
N LEU A 194 -13.90 7.57 -4.42
CA LEU A 194 -14.16 6.16 -4.70
C LEU A 194 -15.67 5.90 -4.63
N LYS A 195 -16.28 5.55 -5.77
CA LYS A 195 -17.74 5.37 -5.87
C LYS A 195 -18.19 3.94 -5.64
N THR A 196 -17.40 2.99 -6.11
CA THR A 196 -17.66 1.56 -6.01
C THR A 196 -16.36 0.83 -5.70
N LEU A 197 -16.46 -0.28 -4.99
CA LEU A 197 -15.34 -1.12 -4.63
C LEU A 197 -15.81 -2.58 -4.62
N ASP A 198 -15.23 -3.41 -5.48
CA ASP A 198 -15.51 -4.84 -5.52
C ASP A 198 -14.52 -5.57 -4.60
N LEU A 199 -15.04 -6.19 -3.54
CA LEU A 199 -14.29 -6.92 -2.52
C LEU A 199 -14.70 -8.40 -2.43
N GLN A 200 -15.42 -8.94 -3.43
CA GLN A 200 -15.94 -10.30 -3.37
C GLN A 200 -14.84 -11.37 -3.20
N ASN A 201 -13.61 -11.10 -3.60
CA ASN A 201 -12.46 -12.00 -3.44
C ASN A 201 -11.66 -11.78 -2.14
N PHE A 202 -12.08 -10.82 -1.30
CA PHE A 202 -11.40 -10.57 -0.03
C PHE A 202 -11.73 -11.67 1.00
N ASN A 203 -10.71 -12.42 1.39
CA ASN A 203 -10.79 -13.33 2.53
C ASN A 203 -10.26 -12.62 3.78
N THR A 204 -11.15 -12.34 4.73
CA THR A 204 -10.81 -11.59 5.96
C THR A 204 -10.70 -12.47 7.20
N GLN A 205 -10.68 -13.80 7.04
CA GLN A 205 -10.70 -14.75 8.17
C GLN A 205 -9.54 -14.56 9.17
N ASN A 206 -8.40 -14.04 8.74
CA ASN A 206 -7.22 -13.82 9.57
C ASN A 206 -7.08 -12.36 10.02
N VAL A 207 -7.98 -11.47 9.60
CA VAL A 207 -7.94 -10.05 9.98
C VAL A 207 -8.40 -9.89 11.43
N THR A 208 -7.61 -9.17 12.22
CA THR A 208 -7.91 -8.90 13.64
C THR A 208 -8.28 -7.46 13.89
N ASP A 209 -7.97 -6.55 12.96
CA ASP A 209 -8.17 -5.11 13.12
C ASP A 209 -8.63 -4.49 11.81
N MET A 210 -9.85 -3.92 11.83
CA MET A 210 -10.51 -3.24 10.72
C MET A 210 -10.73 -1.74 11.01
N TYR A 211 -9.96 -1.17 11.97
CA TYR A 211 -10.01 0.24 12.32
C TYR A 211 -10.02 1.12 11.08
N GLY A 212 -11.07 1.93 10.91
CA GLY A 212 -11.19 2.93 9.87
C GLY A 212 -11.01 2.42 8.43
N MET A 213 -11.28 1.14 8.15
CA MET A 213 -10.97 0.54 6.82
C MET A 213 -11.56 1.33 5.65
N PHE A 214 -12.78 1.89 5.82
CA PHE A 214 -13.49 2.70 4.82
C PHE A 214 -13.77 4.11 5.33
N TRP A 215 -13.06 4.58 6.34
CA TRP A 215 -13.26 5.90 6.92
C TRP A 215 -13.16 6.98 5.84
N ASN A 216 -14.17 7.87 5.81
CA ASN A 216 -14.26 8.99 4.86
C ASN A 216 -14.21 8.60 3.37
N CYS A 217 -14.73 7.40 3.01
CA CYS A 217 -15.06 7.04 1.63
C CYS A 217 -16.39 7.76 1.23
N ALA A 218 -16.32 9.10 1.16
CA ALA A 218 -17.51 9.95 1.12
C ALA A 218 -18.40 9.77 -0.13
N ALA A 219 -17.84 9.31 -1.27
CA ALA A 219 -18.60 9.08 -2.49
C ALA A 219 -19.07 7.62 -2.66
N LEU A 220 -18.71 6.72 -1.73
CA LEU A 220 -19.06 5.30 -1.82
C LEU A 220 -20.57 5.12 -1.64
N THR A 221 -21.27 4.61 -2.66
CA THR A 221 -22.73 4.48 -2.67
C THR A 221 -23.23 3.12 -2.22
N SER A 222 -22.43 2.09 -2.40
CA SER A 222 -22.72 0.71 -2.01
C SER A 222 -21.43 -0.05 -1.72
N LEU A 223 -21.52 -1.07 -0.88
CA LEU A 223 -20.40 -1.94 -0.54
C LEU A 223 -20.94 -3.34 -0.24
N ASP A 224 -20.47 -4.34 -0.98
CA ASP A 224 -20.79 -5.74 -0.74
C ASP A 224 -19.76 -6.36 0.22
N LEU A 225 -20.23 -6.77 1.40
CA LEU A 225 -19.42 -7.38 2.46
C LEU A 225 -19.86 -8.79 2.81
N GLN A 226 -20.68 -9.45 1.96
CA GLN A 226 -21.23 -10.80 2.26
C GLN A 226 -20.13 -11.83 2.49
N HIS A 227 -18.94 -11.64 1.91
CA HIS A 227 -17.79 -12.55 2.05
C HIS A 227 -16.86 -12.20 3.22
N PHE A 228 -17.12 -11.09 3.95
CA PHE A 228 -16.29 -10.72 5.09
C PHE A 228 -16.53 -11.68 6.27
N ASN A 229 -15.46 -12.33 6.70
CA ASN A 229 -15.44 -13.11 7.93
C ASN A 229 -14.79 -12.29 9.04
N THR A 230 -15.61 -11.83 10.00
CA THR A 230 -15.15 -10.95 11.08
C THR A 230 -14.95 -11.67 12.43
N GLN A 231 -14.96 -13.02 12.43
CA GLN A 231 -14.88 -13.83 13.67
C GLN A 231 -13.63 -13.59 14.52
N ASN A 232 -12.57 -13.04 13.94
CA ASN A 232 -11.31 -12.75 14.63
C ASN A 232 -11.08 -11.25 14.86
N VAL A 233 -11.99 -10.40 14.41
CA VAL A 233 -11.85 -8.94 14.52
C VAL A 233 -12.14 -8.50 15.96
N ILE A 234 -11.22 -7.66 16.48
CA ILE A 234 -11.29 -7.10 17.84
C ILE A 234 -11.62 -5.60 17.77
N GLU A 235 -11.21 -4.94 16.70
CA GLU A 235 -11.29 -3.48 16.52
C GLU A 235 -12.07 -3.14 15.25
N MET A 236 -13.20 -2.40 15.40
CA MET A 236 -14.07 -1.95 14.30
C MET A 236 -14.37 -0.46 14.37
N SER A 237 -13.70 0.30 15.26
CA SER A 237 -13.98 1.73 15.36
C SER A 237 -13.72 2.45 14.05
N LEU A 238 -14.52 3.47 13.75
CA LEU A 238 -14.45 4.30 12.56
C LEU A 238 -14.61 3.55 11.22
N MET A 239 -14.94 2.24 11.22
CA MET A 239 -14.87 1.41 10.01
C MET A 239 -15.60 2.02 8.81
N PHE A 240 -16.78 2.62 9.02
CA PHE A 240 -17.60 3.27 7.98
C PHE A 240 -17.85 4.75 8.26
N ALA A 241 -17.16 5.34 9.23
CA ALA A 241 -17.37 6.73 9.59
C ALA A 241 -17.20 7.66 8.38
N HIS A 242 -18.12 8.64 8.23
CA HIS A 242 -18.14 9.59 7.11
C HIS A 242 -18.30 8.96 5.70
N CYS A 243 -18.92 7.77 5.58
CA CYS A 243 -19.40 7.25 4.31
C CYS A 243 -20.72 7.96 3.92
N LEU A 244 -20.60 9.23 3.52
CA LEU A 244 -21.73 10.17 3.39
C LEU A 244 -22.77 9.76 2.34
N ALA A 245 -22.35 9.07 1.27
CA ALA A 245 -23.21 8.67 0.15
C ALA A 245 -23.72 7.22 0.27
N LEU A 246 -23.34 6.47 1.30
CA LEU A 246 -23.72 5.08 1.49
C LEU A 246 -25.21 4.99 1.87
N THR A 247 -26.03 4.43 0.99
CA THR A 247 -27.50 4.40 1.17
C THR A 247 -27.98 3.13 1.87
N SER A 248 -27.25 2.04 1.74
CA SER A 248 -27.52 0.74 2.37
C SER A 248 -26.21 0.02 2.65
N LEU A 249 -26.18 -0.80 3.70
CA LEU A 249 -25.06 -1.63 4.06
C LEU A 249 -25.57 -2.92 4.71
N ASP A 250 -25.17 -4.07 4.16
CA ASP A 250 -25.48 -5.38 4.75
C ASP A 250 -24.30 -5.80 5.66
N VAL A 251 -24.59 -5.91 6.96
CA VAL A 251 -23.64 -6.34 8.00
C VAL A 251 -24.17 -7.58 8.77
N GLN A 252 -25.18 -8.26 8.21
CA GLN A 252 -25.79 -9.43 8.88
C GLN A 252 -24.80 -10.57 9.11
N ASN A 253 -23.77 -10.69 8.26
CA ASN A 253 -22.73 -11.71 8.40
C ASN A 253 -21.60 -11.34 9.38
N PHE A 254 -21.64 -10.13 9.97
CA PHE A 254 -20.61 -9.72 10.90
C PHE A 254 -20.72 -10.48 12.23
N ASN A 255 -19.68 -11.23 12.55
CA ASN A 255 -19.50 -11.82 13.87
C ASN A 255 -18.72 -10.81 14.75
N THR A 256 -19.42 -10.20 15.69
CA THR A 256 -18.83 -9.16 16.56
C THR A 256 -18.50 -9.67 17.97
N GLN A 257 -18.52 -11.00 18.17
CA GLN A 257 -18.31 -11.61 19.50
C GLN A 257 -16.98 -11.22 20.18
N LYS A 258 -15.92 -10.96 19.38
CA LYS A 258 -14.61 -10.56 19.92
C LYS A 258 -14.39 -9.06 19.90
N VAL A 259 -15.30 -8.29 19.31
CA VAL A 259 -15.11 -6.84 19.16
C VAL A 259 -15.21 -6.15 20.51
N THR A 260 -14.24 -5.30 20.80
CA THR A 260 -14.15 -4.52 22.05
C THR A 260 -14.39 -3.04 21.84
N ASN A 261 -14.28 -2.55 20.62
CA ASN A 261 -14.41 -1.13 20.30
C ASN A 261 -15.22 -0.94 19.00
N MET A 262 -16.32 -0.16 19.10
CA MET A 262 -17.21 0.24 18.01
C MET A 262 -17.37 1.78 17.95
N PHE A 263 -16.42 2.52 18.56
CA PHE A 263 -16.39 3.98 18.53
C PHE A 263 -16.58 4.51 17.12
N TRP A 264 -17.60 5.37 16.90
CA TRP A 264 -17.88 6.01 15.63
C TRP A 264 -18.01 5.07 14.42
N MET A 265 -18.36 3.80 14.61
CA MET A 265 -18.33 2.80 13.52
C MET A 265 -19.15 3.25 12.29
N PHE A 266 -20.33 3.88 12.48
CA PHE A 266 -21.19 4.39 11.42
C PHE A 266 -21.38 5.90 11.50
N HIS A 267 -20.55 6.62 12.26
CA HIS A 267 -20.68 8.05 12.46
C HIS A 267 -20.79 8.80 11.12
N SER A 268 -21.77 9.71 11.00
CA SER A 268 -22.00 10.52 9.79
C SER A 268 -22.27 9.70 8.49
N CYS A 269 -22.81 8.49 8.59
CA CYS A 269 -23.40 7.81 7.43
C CYS A 269 -24.75 8.46 7.09
N SER A 270 -24.71 9.73 6.63
CA SER A 270 -25.88 10.59 6.55
C SER A 270 -26.94 10.19 5.52
N ALA A 271 -26.56 9.40 4.49
CA ALA A 271 -27.48 8.87 3.49
C ALA A 271 -28.03 7.47 3.83
N LEU A 272 -27.55 6.83 4.91
CA LEU A 272 -27.92 5.47 5.26
C LEU A 272 -29.37 5.43 5.76
N THR A 273 -30.26 4.77 5.01
CA THR A 273 -31.71 4.76 5.29
C THR A 273 -32.14 3.61 6.18
N SER A 274 -31.41 2.51 6.16
CA SER A 274 -31.65 1.30 6.97
C SER A 274 -30.33 0.61 7.31
N LEU A 275 -30.28 0.01 8.50
CA LEU A 275 -29.15 -0.80 8.95
C LEU A 275 -29.67 -1.89 9.89
N ASP A 276 -29.37 -3.15 9.58
CA ASP A 276 -29.71 -4.27 10.44
C ASP A 276 -28.48 -4.69 11.27
N VAL A 277 -28.57 -4.47 12.58
CA VAL A 277 -27.53 -4.81 13.56
C VAL A 277 -28.00 -5.83 14.60
N GLN A 278 -29.09 -6.52 14.33
CA GLN A 278 -29.68 -7.48 15.29
C GLN A 278 -28.70 -8.62 15.63
N ASN A 279 -27.79 -8.97 14.71
CA ASN A 279 -26.79 -10.03 14.93
C ASN A 279 -25.53 -9.53 15.66
N PHE A 280 -25.44 -8.24 16.01
CA PHE A 280 -24.26 -7.75 16.73
C PHE A 280 -24.26 -8.25 18.16
N ASN A 281 -23.22 -8.98 18.51
CA ASN A 281 -22.92 -9.36 19.89
C ASN A 281 -22.02 -8.29 20.51
N THR A 282 -22.56 -7.52 21.43
CA THR A 282 -21.86 -6.37 22.05
C THR A 282 -21.36 -6.66 23.47
N GLN A 283 -21.41 -7.93 23.91
CA GLN A 283 -21.05 -8.28 25.30
C GLN A 283 -19.62 -7.90 25.72
N ASN A 284 -18.68 -7.83 24.75
CA ASN A 284 -17.29 -7.48 25.01
C ASN A 284 -16.95 -6.04 24.66
N VAL A 285 -17.92 -5.27 24.14
CA VAL A 285 -17.69 -3.89 23.72
C VAL A 285 -17.61 -2.98 24.92
N THR A 286 -16.58 -2.15 24.96
CA THR A 286 -16.33 -1.17 26.02
C THR A 286 -16.59 0.27 25.59
N ASP A 287 -16.51 0.55 24.29
CA ASP A 287 -16.76 1.89 23.73
C ASP A 287 -17.67 1.79 22.50
N MET A 288 -18.83 2.47 22.57
CA MET A 288 -19.81 2.63 21.49
C MET A 288 -20.11 4.11 21.24
N SER A 289 -19.29 5.03 21.78
CA SER A 289 -19.58 6.45 21.69
C SER A 289 -19.71 6.89 20.24
N GLY A 290 -20.77 7.66 19.96
CA GLY A 290 -21.10 8.19 18.65
C GLY A 290 -21.30 7.15 17.53
N MET A 291 -21.55 5.87 17.85
CA MET A 291 -21.61 4.78 16.87
C MET A 291 -22.54 5.08 15.69
N PHE A 292 -23.69 5.71 15.96
CA PHE A 292 -24.70 6.08 14.95
C PHE A 292 -24.92 7.59 14.87
N ALA A 293 -24.09 8.39 15.50
CA ALA A 293 -24.25 9.84 15.51
C ALA A 293 -24.23 10.40 14.08
N GLN A 294 -25.11 11.37 13.81
CA GLN A 294 -25.27 12.01 12.50
C GLN A 294 -25.69 11.07 11.34
N CYS A 295 -26.25 9.90 11.61
CA CYS A 295 -26.93 9.07 10.61
C CYS A 295 -28.33 9.64 10.31
N SER A 296 -28.40 10.84 9.69
CA SER A 296 -29.61 11.65 9.62
C SER A 296 -30.76 11.07 8.78
N ALA A 297 -30.46 10.16 7.84
CA ALA A 297 -31.50 9.47 7.04
C ALA A 297 -32.00 8.18 7.72
N LEU A 298 -31.40 7.73 8.80
CA LEU A 298 -31.78 6.50 9.51
C LEU A 298 -33.01 6.81 10.38
N THR A 299 -34.16 6.23 10.02
CA THR A 299 -35.44 6.52 10.70
C THR A 299 -35.78 5.52 11.81
N SER A 300 -35.16 4.34 11.78
CA SER A 300 -35.35 3.31 12.80
C SER A 300 -34.09 2.47 12.92
N LEU A 301 -33.82 2.00 14.12
CA LEU A 301 -32.69 1.11 14.43
C LEU A 301 -33.10 0.17 15.55
N ASP A 302 -32.99 -1.14 15.31
CA ASP A 302 -33.27 -2.14 16.34
C ASP A 302 -31.95 -2.54 17.05
N VAL A 303 -31.85 -2.15 18.32
CA VAL A 303 -30.70 -2.42 19.20
C VAL A 303 -31.11 -3.23 20.43
N GLN A 304 -32.24 -3.93 20.39
CA GLN A 304 -32.75 -4.69 21.56
C GLN A 304 -31.77 -5.76 22.04
N ASN A 305 -30.93 -6.28 21.15
CA ASN A 305 -29.96 -7.31 21.47
C ASN A 305 -28.61 -6.76 21.99
N PHE A 306 -28.46 -5.42 22.09
CA PHE A 306 -27.21 -4.85 22.57
C PHE A 306 -27.04 -5.09 24.08
N ASN A 307 -25.95 -5.74 24.44
CA ASN A 307 -25.53 -5.87 25.83
C ASN A 307 -24.54 -4.72 26.17
N THR A 308 -24.98 -3.83 27.05
CA THR A 308 -24.22 -2.64 27.43
C THR A 308 -23.53 -2.74 28.78
N GLN A 309 -23.48 -3.94 29.40
CA GLN A 309 -22.96 -4.11 30.75
C GLN A 309 -21.48 -3.73 30.89
N ASN A 310 -20.69 -3.91 29.84
CA ASN A 310 -19.26 -3.60 29.82
C ASN A 310 -18.96 -2.24 29.15
N VAL A 311 -19.98 -1.55 28.65
CA VAL A 311 -19.79 -0.28 27.95
C VAL A 311 -19.50 0.83 28.95
N THR A 312 -18.43 1.54 28.75
CA THR A 312 -18.00 2.67 29.60
C THR A 312 -18.27 4.01 28.97
N ASP A 313 -18.43 4.06 27.63
CA ASP A 313 -18.78 5.28 26.89
C ASP A 313 -19.85 5.00 25.82
N MET A 314 -20.96 5.71 25.90
CA MET A 314 -22.08 5.70 24.95
C MET A 314 -22.48 7.13 24.56
N SER A 315 -21.61 8.12 24.75
CA SER A 315 -21.87 9.51 24.42
C SER A 315 -22.06 9.72 22.91
N GLY A 316 -22.93 10.69 22.50
CA GLY A 316 -23.13 11.08 21.09
C GLY A 316 -24.45 10.69 20.48
#